data_7a9aaba97b477685b454c120c0775262
#
_entry.id   7a9aaba97b477685b454c120c0775262
#
_cell.length_a   1.000
_cell.length_b   1.000
_cell.length_c   1.000
_cell.angle_alpha   90.00
_cell.angle_beta   90.00
_cell.angle_gamma   90.00
#
_symmetry.space_group_name_H-M   'P 1'
#
loop_
_entity.id
_entity.type
_entity.pdbx_description
1 polymer ?
#
loop_
_entity_poly.entity_id
_entity_poly.type
_entity_poly.pdbx_seq_one_letter_code
_entity_poly.pdbx_strand_id
1 'polypeptide(L)' 'KATGLLSGVSDTVIILPTKDLIFVEFKTDIGKQSPAQKDFEKRVTNLGYKYFIIRTFDEFKKIIITLSKK' A
#
# COMPACT_ATOMS: atom_id res chain seq x y z
N LYS A 1 -3.10 19.48 -6.51
CA LYS A 1 -3.07 19.01 -5.98
C LYS A 1 -3.57 18.55 -5.20
N ALA A 2 -3.81 18.27 -5.17
CA ALA A 2 -4.46 17.73 -4.47
C ALA A 2 -4.30 17.76 -3.42
N THR A 3 -4.50 18.27 -3.36
CA THR A 3 -4.57 18.03 -2.69
C THR A 3 -5.33 17.62 -1.70
N GLY A 4 -6.24 17.61 -1.38
CA GLY A 4 -7.01 16.98 -0.41
C GLY A 4 -6.33 15.82 0.16
N LEU A 5 -5.28 16.05 0.71
CA LEU A 5 -4.50 14.95 1.21
C LEU A 5 -5.17 14.34 2.41
N LEU A 6 -5.37 13.03 2.34
CA LEU A 6 -5.86 12.28 3.48
C LEU A 6 -4.70 11.97 4.40
N SER A 7 -4.92 12.10 5.70
CA SER A 7 -3.95 11.64 6.67
C SER A 7 -3.72 10.15 6.51
N GLY A 8 -2.47 9.73 6.61
CA GLY A 8 -2.16 8.31 6.59
C GLY A 8 -2.11 7.68 5.22
N VAL A 9 -2.10 8.50 4.16
CA VAL A 9 -1.91 7.98 2.81
C VAL A 9 -0.59 7.22 2.76
N SER A 10 -0.59 6.09 2.06
CA SER A 10 0.60 5.26 1.95
C SER A 10 1.72 6.00 1.23
N ASP A 11 2.96 5.53 1.47
CA ASP A 11 4.14 6.11 0.84
C ASP A 11 4.08 6.00 -0.68
N THR A 12 3.54 4.90 -1.17
CA THR A 12 3.63 4.58 -2.59
C THR A 12 2.32 4.02 -3.08
N VAL A 13 1.93 4.43 -4.26
CA VAL A 13 0.77 3.89 -4.96
C VAL A 13 1.29 3.28 -6.25
N ILE A 14 0.96 2.03 -6.51
CA ILE A 14 1.44 1.32 -7.68
C ILE A 14 0.26 0.90 -8.54
N ILE A 15 0.35 1.20 -9.84
CA ILE A 15 -0.63 0.76 -10.81
C ILE A 15 -0.05 -0.43 -11.55
N LEU A 16 -0.72 -1.56 -11.46
CA LEU A 16 -0.24 -2.80 -12.06
C LEU A 16 -0.62 -2.89 -13.54
N PRO A 17 0.08 -3.72 -14.31
CA PRO A 17 -0.31 -3.94 -15.72
C PRO A 17 -1.73 -4.43 -15.87
N THR A 18 -2.29 -5.05 -14.85
CA THR A 18 -3.69 -5.50 -14.86
C THR A 18 -4.66 -4.36 -14.62
N LYS A 19 -4.16 -3.14 -14.45
CA LYS A 19 -4.93 -1.94 -14.13
C LYS A 19 -5.39 -1.90 -12.68
N ASP A 20 -4.97 -2.85 -11.87
CA ASP A 20 -5.23 -2.82 -10.44
C ASP A 20 -4.32 -1.80 -9.77
N LEU A 21 -4.82 -1.19 -8.72
CA LEU A 21 -4.08 -0.20 -7.96
C LEU A 21 -3.83 -0.76 -6.57
N ILE A 22 -2.57 -0.68 -6.13
CA ILE A 22 -2.24 -1.14 -4.78
C ILE A 22 -1.55 -0.01 -4.02
N PHE A 23 -1.72 -0.03 -2.71
CA PHE A 23 -1.07 0.90 -1.81
C PHE A 23 0.03 0.17 -1.06
N VAL A 24 1.20 0.76 -0.99
CA VAL A 24 2.35 0.14 -0.35
C VAL A 24 2.94 1.11 0.67
N GLU A 25 3.14 0.62 1.88
CA GLU A 25 3.75 1.39 2.94
C GLU A 25 5.06 0.71 3.32
N PHE A 26 6.18 1.43 3.25
CA PHE A 26 7.48 0.87 3.61
C PHE A 26 7.78 1.22 5.06
N LYS A 27 8.15 0.22 5.84
CA LYS A 27 8.44 0.37 7.26
C LYS A 27 9.74 -0.31 7.61
N THR A 28 10.37 0.15 8.69
CA THR A 28 11.50 -0.55 9.27
C THR A 28 10.98 -1.79 10.02
N ASP A 29 11.91 -2.63 10.46
CA ASP A 29 11.55 -3.85 11.19
C ASP A 29 10.65 -3.59 12.39
N ILE A 30 10.87 -2.46 13.05
CA ILE A 30 10.15 -2.14 14.27
C ILE A 30 9.13 -1.02 14.07
N GLY A 31 9.04 -0.50 12.85
CA GLY A 31 8.09 0.57 12.56
C GLY A 31 6.65 0.09 12.67
N LYS A 32 5.79 0.94 13.18
CA LYS A 32 4.38 0.63 13.34
C LYS A 32 3.54 1.66 12.60
N GLN A 33 2.37 1.23 12.17
CA GLN A 33 1.43 2.16 11.55
C GLN A 33 0.93 3.17 12.58
N SER A 34 0.79 4.41 12.14
CA SER A 34 0.09 5.42 12.94
C SER A 34 -1.42 5.10 12.90
N PRO A 35 -2.18 5.68 13.84
CA PRO A 35 -3.64 5.52 13.77
C PRO A 35 -4.23 5.99 12.46
N ALA A 36 -3.70 7.07 11.89
CA ALA A 36 -4.18 7.57 10.61
C ALA A 36 -3.89 6.58 9.48
N GLN A 37 -2.74 5.91 9.51
CA GLN A 37 -2.41 4.91 8.51
C GLN A 37 -3.32 3.69 8.60
N LYS A 38 -3.65 3.28 9.83
CA LYS A 38 -4.56 2.15 10.02
C LYS A 38 -5.95 2.50 9.50
N ASP A 39 -6.39 3.71 9.72
CA ASP A 39 -7.69 4.16 9.22
C ASP A 39 -7.71 4.18 7.70
N PHE A 40 -6.64 4.68 7.09
CA PHE A 40 -6.54 4.70 5.63
C PHE A 40 -6.56 3.29 5.06
N GLU A 41 -5.81 2.38 5.67
CA GLU A 41 -5.80 0.98 5.22
C GLU A 41 -7.21 0.41 5.25
N LYS A 42 -7.93 0.64 6.34
CA LYS A 42 -9.28 0.14 6.49
C LYS A 42 -10.19 0.66 5.39
N ARG A 43 -10.07 1.94 5.10
CA ARG A 43 -10.91 2.57 4.07
C ARG A 43 -10.65 1.98 2.69
N VAL A 44 -9.38 1.87 2.30
CA VAL A 44 -9.07 1.40 0.95
C VAL A 44 -9.35 -0.09 0.80
N THR A 45 -9.16 -0.89 1.85
CA THR A 45 -9.48 -2.31 1.77
C THR A 45 -10.98 -2.54 1.70
N ASN A 46 -11.75 -1.71 2.39
CA ASN A 46 -13.21 -1.77 2.28
C ASN A 46 -13.70 -1.44 0.88
N LEU A 47 -12.93 -0.62 0.15
CA LEU A 47 -13.27 -0.27 -1.23
C LEU A 47 -12.80 -1.33 -2.23
N GLY A 48 -12.10 -2.34 -1.76
CA GLY A 48 -11.64 -3.42 -2.62
C GLY A 48 -10.22 -3.29 -3.11
N TYR A 49 -9.51 -2.27 -2.67
CA TYR A 49 -8.10 -2.11 -3.03
C TYR A 49 -7.22 -2.93 -2.10
N LYS A 50 -6.00 -3.19 -2.54
CA LYS A 50 -5.03 -3.91 -1.72
C LYS A 50 -4.08 -2.93 -1.06
N TYR A 51 -3.70 -3.25 0.17
CA TYR A 51 -2.79 -2.43 0.96
C TYR A 51 -1.75 -3.35 1.58
N PHE A 52 -0.48 -3.00 1.41
CA PHE A 52 0.61 -3.83 1.92
C PHE A 52 1.54 -3.01 2.77
N ILE A 53 2.00 -3.61 3.86
CA ILE A 53 3.09 -3.06 4.67
C ILE A 53 4.30 -3.91 4.36
N ILE A 54 5.34 -3.29 3.85
CA ILE A 54 6.52 -4.00 3.37
C ILE A 54 7.71 -3.58 4.19
N ARG A 55 8.43 -4.56 4.71
CA ARG A 55 9.58 -4.31 5.56
C ARG A 55 10.90 -4.74 4.93
N THR A 56 10.85 -5.52 3.86
CA THR A 56 12.05 -5.94 3.14
C THR A 56 11.82 -5.83 1.65
N PHE A 57 12.91 -5.70 0.91
CA PHE A 57 12.84 -5.65 -0.54
C PHE A 57 12.32 -6.97 -1.13
N ASP A 58 12.66 -8.09 -0.49
CA ASP A 58 12.19 -9.39 -0.96
C ASP A 58 10.68 -9.49 -0.88
N GLU A 59 10.08 -8.96 0.17
CA GLU A 59 8.62 -8.93 0.27
C GLU A 59 8.01 -8.14 -0.87
N PHE A 60 8.61 -7.01 -1.18
CA PHE A 60 8.12 -6.17 -2.27
C PHE A 60 8.19 -6.91 -3.60
N LYS A 61 9.32 -7.55 -3.89
CA LYS A 61 9.50 -8.29 -5.13
C LYS A 61 8.45 -9.39 -5.26
N LYS A 62 8.22 -10.15 -4.19
CA LYS A 62 7.25 -11.24 -4.23
C LYS A 62 5.85 -10.74 -4.53
N ILE A 63 5.47 -9.63 -3.90
CA ILE A 63 4.14 -9.07 -4.12
C ILE A 63 3.99 -8.62 -5.56
N ILE A 64 4.97 -7.89 -6.09
CA ILE A 64 4.89 -7.39 -7.45
C ILE A 64 4.82 -8.53 -8.45
N ILE A 65 5.65 -9.55 -8.28
CA ILE A 65 5.65 -10.70 -9.19
C ILE A 65 4.30 -11.42 -9.14
N THR A 66 3.79 -11.67 -7.95
CA THR A 66 2.54 -12.39 -7.77
C THR A 66 1.38 -11.64 -8.40
N LEU A 67 1.29 -10.33 -8.14
CA LEU A 67 0.14 -9.55 -8.59
C LEU A 67 0.24 -9.16 -10.07
N SER A 68 1.43 -9.22 -10.65
CA SER A 68 1.60 -8.90 -12.07
C SER A 68 1.27 -10.07 -12.99
N LYS A 69 1.14 -11.25 -12.43
CA LYS A 69 0.79 -12.43 -13.23
C LYS A 69 -0.70 -12.44 -13.53
N LYS A 70 -1.00 -12.92 -14.69
CA LYS A 70 -2.41 -13.06 -15.08
C LYS A 70 -2.86 -14.48 -14.86
#